data_13b2bd198233250a3bc546b5ef757e1c
#
_entry.id   13b2bd198233250a3bc546b5ef757e1c
#
_cell.length_a   1.000
_cell.length_b   1.000
_cell.length_c   1.000
_cell.angle_alpha   90.00
_cell.angle_beta   90.00
_cell.angle_gamma   90.00
#
_symmetry.space_group_name_H-M   'P 1'
#
loop_
_entity.id
_entity.type
_entity.pdbx_description
1 polymer ?
#
loop_
_entity_poly.entity_id
_entity_poly.type
_entity_poly.pdbx_seq_one_letter_code
_entity_poly.pdbx_strand_id
1 'polypeptide(L)'
;MTRFVMRVPDLGEGSVSAEVIAWKVAAGDTVREDAPLVELSTDKAVVEVPSPVSGVVVAVSGKPGDTLAVGSELAVFEVEGALEGQGVPSAAPSARPTAPALTAPPARSVPAAPPVAAASLAPATQDSLLPARVMASPATRRRASEIGLDLARVQGTGPGGRIVEADLERAQHGTPGITEIPVIGVRRVIAQRMSDSKRNAPHFAYVEEVDVTDLEALRGRLNTARKASGGEAFTYLPFIARALAAAIAGFPQCNAHYDAARNVLLRHAAVHLGIATQTPDGLKVPVVRDVARRDLDDLTTEIRRVTEAARSGRARREELSGSTITLTSLGKLGGIVSTPILNAPEVAIIGINKAVERVVVHHGEIAIRRIMNLSSSFDHRFVDGHDAAALIQALKARIETPQDIFGGLTT
;
A
#
# COMPACT_ATOMS: atom_id res chain seq x y z
N MET A 1 27.54 -33.31 -16.81
CA MET A 1 26.69 -32.14 -16.48
C MET A 1 25.62 -32.59 -15.50
N THR A 2 25.57 -31.96 -14.34
CA THR A 2 24.63 -32.32 -13.26
C THR A 2 23.56 -31.27 -13.19
N ARG A 3 22.27 -31.67 -13.06
CA ARG A 3 21.17 -30.71 -12.86
C ARG A 3 21.06 -30.36 -11.39
N PHE A 4 21.05 -29.05 -11.11
CA PHE A 4 20.79 -28.47 -9.79
C PHE A 4 19.43 -27.76 -9.82
N VAL A 5 18.53 -28.09 -8.87
CA VAL A 5 17.21 -27.48 -8.75
C VAL A 5 17.23 -26.54 -7.55
N MET A 6 17.16 -25.25 -7.83
CA MET A 6 16.98 -24.22 -6.81
C MET A 6 15.50 -24.12 -6.43
N ARG A 7 15.22 -24.07 -5.15
CA ARG A 7 13.87 -23.88 -4.62
C ARG A 7 13.72 -22.47 -4.06
N VAL A 8 12.48 -22.00 -4.00
CA VAL A 8 12.14 -20.71 -3.35
C VAL A 8 12.62 -20.76 -1.91
N PRO A 9 13.60 -19.91 -1.53
CA PRO A 9 14.14 -19.92 -0.17
C PRO A 9 13.11 -19.39 0.82
N ASP A 10 13.30 -19.70 2.10
CA ASP A 10 12.60 -19.04 3.18
C ASP A 10 13.13 -17.60 3.30
N LEU A 11 12.31 -16.63 2.95
CA LEU A 11 12.67 -15.19 2.95
C LEU A 11 12.45 -14.54 4.32
N GLY A 12 12.25 -15.36 5.36
CA GLY A 12 12.12 -14.94 6.76
C GLY A 12 10.67 -14.69 7.21
N GLU A 13 10.49 -14.68 8.54
CA GLU A 13 9.24 -14.37 9.25
C GLU A 13 7.99 -15.18 8.87
N GLY A 14 8.15 -16.44 8.47
CA GLY A 14 7.03 -17.35 8.21
C GLY A 14 6.26 -17.04 6.93
N SER A 15 6.90 -16.43 5.94
CA SER A 15 6.33 -16.24 4.61
C SER A 15 6.07 -17.59 3.96
N VAL A 16 4.82 -17.91 3.62
CA VAL A 16 4.44 -19.17 2.97
C VAL A 16 4.55 -19.13 1.45
N SER A 17 4.67 -17.92 0.87
CA SER A 17 4.78 -17.70 -0.57
C SER A 17 5.47 -16.38 -0.89
N ALA A 18 6.02 -16.27 -2.10
CA ALA A 18 6.63 -15.06 -2.63
C ALA A 18 6.16 -14.81 -4.08
N GLU A 19 6.01 -13.55 -4.46
CA GLU A 19 5.66 -13.13 -5.81
C GLU A 19 6.91 -12.83 -6.63
N VAL A 20 7.00 -13.34 -7.84
CA VAL A 20 8.07 -13.02 -8.78
C VAL A 20 7.88 -11.60 -9.31
N ILE A 21 8.81 -10.70 -9.02
CA ILE A 21 8.79 -9.32 -9.52
C ILE A 21 9.46 -9.23 -10.88
N ALA A 22 10.70 -9.69 -10.95
CA ALA A 22 11.47 -9.66 -12.19
C ALA A 22 12.54 -10.74 -12.16
N TRP A 23 12.75 -11.41 -13.30
CA TRP A 23 13.89 -12.24 -13.57
C TRP A 23 15.03 -11.38 -14.10
N LYS A 24 16.23 -11.57 -13.57
CA LYS A 24 17.46 -10.92 -14.07
C LYS A 24 18.16 -11.76 -15.14
N VAL A 25 17.69 -13.00 -15.30
CA VAL A 25 18.25 -14.01 -16.24
C VAL A 25 17.12 -14.69 -17.01
N ALA A 26 17.46 -15.22 -18.17
CA ALA A 26 16.60 -16.04 -19.01
C ALA A 26 17.11 -17.47 -19.11
N ALA A 27 16.26 -18.40 -19.55
CA ALA A 27 16.70 -19.76 -19.90
C ALA A 27 17.72 -19.69 -21.01
N GLY A 28 18.88 -20.33 -20.81
CA GLY A 28 20.06 -20.32 -21.69
C GLY A 28 21.19 -19.39 -21.22
N ASP A 29 20.94 -18.50 -20.24
CA ASP A 29 21.97 -17.60 -19.72
C ASP A 29 22.94 -18.33 -18.80
N THR A 30 24.21 -17.92 -18.84
CA THR A 30 25.24 -18.39 -17.92
C THR A 30 25.32 -17.47 -16.73
N VAL A 31 25.19 -18.03 -15.53
CA VAL A 31 25.25 -17.31 -14.26
C VAL A 31 26.44 -17.75 -13.42
N ARG A 32 26.95 -16.87 -12.59
CA ARG A 32 27.95 -17.17 -11.55
C ARG A 32 27.25 -17.33 -10.21
N GLU A 33 27.87 -18.06 -9.32
CA GLU A 33 27.49 -18.09 -7.92
C GLU A 33 27.44 -16.65 -7.35
N ASP A 34 26.44 -16.35 -6.51
CA ASP A 34 26.12 -15.04 -5.95
C ASP A 34 25.68 -13.95 -6.96
N ALA A 35 25.55 -14.27 -8.24
CA ALA A 35 24.98 -13.33 -9.21
C ALA A 35 23.46 -13.16 -8.98
N PRO A 36 22.91 -11.94 -9.14
CA PRO A 36 21.48 -11.69 -8.97
C PRO A 36 20.68 -12.50 -10.00
N LEU A 37 19.72 -13.31 -9.49
CA LEU A 37 18.92 -14.23 -10.29
C LEU A 37 17.49 -13.73 -10.49
N VAL A 38 16.82 -13.38 -9.41
CA VAL A 38 15.41 -13.01 -9.39
C VAL A 38 15.09 -12.08 -8.24
N GLU A 39 14.18 -11.14 -8.45
CA GLU A 39 13.57 -10.34 -7.41
C GLU A 39 12.25 -10.97 -6.98
N LEU A 40 12.14 -11.31 -5.71
CA LEU A 40 10.93 -11.86 -5.10
C LEU A 40 10.33 -10.85 -4.11
N SER A 41 9.00 -10.70 -4.12
CA SER A 41 8.27 -9.88 -3.16
C SER A 41 7.50 -10.76 -2.19
N THR A 42 7.65 -10.50 -0.92
CA THR A 42 6.76 -10.98 0.14
C THR A 42 5.74 -9.89 0.48
N ASP A 43 4.82 -10.16 1.40
CA ASP A 43 3.88 -9.16 1.95
C ASP A 43 4.59 -7.97 2.63
N LYS A 44 5.90 -8.05 2.85
CA LYS A 44 6.67 -7.15 3.70
C LYS A 44 7.85 -6.47 3.02
N ALA A 45 8.52 -7.15 2.08
CA ALA A 45 9.72 -6.65 1.44
C ALA A 45 9.93 -7.26 0.04
N VAL A 46 10.68 -6.55 -0.79
CA VAL A 46 11.26 -7.09 -2.03
C VAL A 46 12.69 -7.54 -1.72
N VAL A 47 13.00 -8.78 -2.03
CA VAL A 47 14.30 -9.41 -1.78
C VAL A 47 14.89 -9.89 -3.10
N GLU A 48 16.13 -9.52 -3.36
CA GLU A 48 16.90 -10.05 -4.48
C GLU A 48 17.53 -11.39 -4.07
N VAL A 49 17.23 -12.43 -4.82
CA VAL A 49 17.73 -13.79 -4.56
C VAL A 49 18.87 -14.09 -5.51
N PRO A 50 20.09 -14.34 -4.98
CA PRO A 50 21.26 -14.67 -5.79
C PRO A 50 21.25 -16.14 -6.24
N SER A 51 22.04 -16.44 -7.27
CA SER A 51 22.26 -17.81 -7.72
C SER A 51 23.13 -18.58 -6.74
N PRO A 52 22.73 -19.78 -6.30
CA PRO A 52 23.53 -20.59 -5.37
C PRO A 52 24.67 -21.35 -6.07
N VAL A 53 24.71 -21.35 -7.38
CA VAL A 53 25.68 -22.11 -8.18
C VAL A 53 26.09 -21.35 -9.45
N SER A 54 27.30 -21.65 -9.98
CA SER A 54 27.70 -21.21 -11.29
C SER A 54 27.30 -22.27 -12.33
N GLY A 55 26.61 -21.87 -13.39
CA GLY A 55 26.11 -22.78 -14.41
C GLY A 55 25.23 -22.10 -15.45
N VAL A 56 24.61 -22.92 -16.31
CA VAL A 56 23.65 -22.45 -17.31
C VAL A 56 22.24 -22.64 -16.78
N VAL A 57 21.42 -21.60 -16.87
CA VAL A 57 19.99 -21.65 -16.49
C VAL A 57 19.23 -22.46 -17.53
N VAL A 58 18.70 -23.60 -17.15
CA VAL A 58 17.93 -24.49 -18.05
C VAL A 58 16.46 -24.05 -18.10
N ALA A 59 15.89 -23.74 -16.94
CA ALA A 59 14.50 -23.32 -16.83
C ALA A 59 14.33 -22.39 -15.64
N VAL A 60 13.34 -21.49 -15.73
CA VAL A 60 12.88 -20.63 -14.64
C VAL A 60 11.40 -20.88 -14.43
N SER A 61 10.95 -20.90 -13.16
CA SER A 61 9.56 -21.19 -12.78
C SER A 61 8.84 -19.89 -12.39
N GLY A 62 7.69 -19.67 -13.01
CA GLY A 62 6.88 -18.47 -12.78
C GLY A 62 7.29 -17.26 -13.64
N LYS A 63 6.27 -16.49 -14.02
CA LYS A 63 6.41 -15.21 -14.72
C LYS A 63 6.31 -14.07 -13.74
N PRO A 64 6.78 -12.85 -14.09
CA PRO A 64 6.51 -11.67 -13.28
C PRO A 64 5.00 -11.53 -12.94
N GLY A 65 4.68 -11.46 -11.64
CA GLY A 65 3.32 -11.47 -11.12
C GLY A 65 2.82 -12.83 -10.61
N ASP A 66 3.51 -13.93 -10.87
CA ASP A 66 3.13 -15.25 -10.33
C ASP A 66 3.56 -15.39 -8.88
N THR A 67 2.74 -16.07 -8.07
CA THR A 67 3.05 -16.36 -6.66
C THR A 67 3.53 -17.78 -6.54
N LEU A 68 4.73 -17.96 -6.01
CA LEU A 68 5.37 -19.26 -5.78
C LEU A 68 5.36 -19.58 -4.28
N ALA A 69 5.06 -20.83 -3.93
CA ALA A 69 5.14 -21.27 -2.54
C ALA A 69 6.62 -21.47 -2.12
N VAL A 70 6.93 -21.14 -0.86
CA VAL A 70 8.25 -21.43 -0.29
C VAL A 70 8.54 -22.93 -0.41
N GLY A 71 9.75 -23.29 -0.89
CA GLY A 71 10.17 -24.67 -1.15
C GLY A 71 9.75 -25.22 -2.53
N SER A 72 8.92 -24.52 -3.32
CA SER A 72 8.64 -24.90 -4.71
C SER A 72 9.86 -24.66 -5.61
N GLU A 73 9.87 -25.29 -6.78
CA GLU A 73 10.94 -25.13 -7.77
C GLU A 73 10.97 -23.68 -8.29
N LEU A 74 12.14 -23.03 -8.23
CA LEU A 74 12.37 -21.65 -8.66
C LEU A 74 13.16 -21.60 -9.98
N ALA A 75 14.31 -22.28 -10.03
CA ALA A 75 15.13 -22.34 -11.22
C ALA A 75 15.89 -23.68 -11.31
N VAL A 76 16.18 -24.11 -12.52
CA VAL A 76 16.96 -25.33 -12.81
C VAL A 76 18.24 -24.92 -13.53
N PHE A 77 19.39 -25.38 -13.02
CA PHE A 77 20.71 -25.10 -13.57
C PHE A 77 21.36 -26.36 -14.09
N GLU A 78 22.17 -26.22 -15.11
CA GLU A 78 23.13 -27.24 -15.59
C GLU A 78 24.54 -26.79 -15.18
N VAL A 79 25.21 -27.62 -14.33
CA VAL A 79 26.48 -27.27 -13.70
C VAL A 79 27.57 -28.22 -14.24
N GLU A 80 28.72 -27.68 -14.66
CA GLU A 80 29.91 -28.47 -15.00
C GLU A 80 30.69 -28.79 -13.72
N GLY A 81 30.63 -30.05 -13.27
CA GLY A 81 31.36 -30.57 -12.11
C GLY A 81 30.48 -31.36 -11.13
N ALA A 82 31.10 -32.31 -10.43
CA ALA A 82 30.42 -33.03 -9.35
C ALA A 82 30.27 -32.12 -8.14
N LEU A 83 29.03 -31.86 -7.76
CA LEU A 83 28.72 -31.18 -6.49
C LEU A 83 28.94 -32.19 -5.36
N GLU A 84 29.99 -32.01 -4.55
CA GLU A 84 30.09 -32.67 -3.25
C GLU A 84 28.98 -32.16 -2.35
N GLY A 85 28.16 -33.09 -1.86
CA GLY A 85 26.93 -32.82 -1.17
C GLY A 85 27.09 -32.02 0.12
N GLN A 86 26.28 -30.97 0.25
CA GLN A 86 25.82 -30.51 1.56
C GLN A 86 24.35 -30.88 1.72
N GLY A 87 24.15 -31.92 2.54
CA GLY A 87 22.85 -32.47 2.89
C GLY A 87 22.05 -31.47 3.70
N VAL A 88 20.79 -31.32 3.33
CA VAL A 88 19.76 -30.65 4.09
C VAL A 88 19.59 -31.35 5.43
N PRO A 89 19.58 -30.68 6.60
CA PRO A 89 19.17 -31.32 7.83
C PRO A 89 17.66 -31.60 7.77
N SER A 90 17.33 -32.86 7.65
CA SER A 90 15.98 -33.40 7.84
C SER A 90 15.61 -33.28 9.33
N ALA A 91 14.72 -32.34 9.67
CA ALA A 91 14.04 -32.34 10.96
C ALA A 91 12.90 -33.36 10.93
N ALA A 92 13.04 -34.42 11.70
CA ALA A 92 12.04 -35.47 11.93
C ALA A 92 10.78 -34.89 12.61
N PRO A 93 9.57 -35.46 12.33
CA PRO A 93 8.33 -34.92 12.88
C PRO A 93 8.19 -35.32 14.35
N SER A 94 8.11 -34.33 15.22
CA SER A 94 7.74 -34.51 16.63
C SER A 94 6.23 -34.66 16.77
N ALA A 95 5.84 -35.68 17.53
CA ALA A 95 4.50 -36.16 17.74
C ALA A 95 3.57 -35.13 18.39
N ARG A 96 2.33 -35.05 17.86
CA ARG A 96 1.18 -34.37 18.50
C ARG A 96 0.76 -35.08 19.77
N PRO A 97 0.40 -34.34 20.84
CA PRO A 97 -0.50 -34.86 21.85
C PRO A 97 -1.95 -34.65 21.45
N THR A 98 -2.70 -35.72 21.48
CA THR A 98 -4.17 -35.78 21.35
C THR A 98 -4.84 -35.06 22.52
N ALA A 99 -5.75 -34.14 22.28
CA ALA A 99 -6.70 -33.60 23.23
C ALA A 99 -8.10 -34.20 22.99
N PRO A 100 -8.92 -34.42 24.02
CA PRO A 100 -10.13 -35.24 23.97
C PRO A 100 -11.33 -34.45 23.37
N ALA A 101 -12.19 -35.22 22.69
CA ALA A 101 -13.44 -34.77 22.08
C ALA A 101 -14.45 -34.32 23.15
N LEU A 102 -14.99 -33.12 23.02
CA LEU A 102 -16.19 -32.69 23.72
C LEU A 102 -17.39 -32.81 22.78
N THR A 103 -18.36 -33.56 23.24
CA THR A 103 -19.66 -33.83 22.62
C THR A 103 -20.51 -32.57 22.47
N ALA A 104 -21.09 -32.36 21.28
CA ALA A 104 -22.07 -31.31 20.98
C ALA A 104 -23.49 -31.69 21.48
N PRO A 105 -24.26 -30.72 22.00
CA PRO A 105 -25.68 -30.94 22.30
C PRO A 105 -26.56 -30.78 21.05
N PRO A 106 -27.80 -31.39 21.04
CA PRO A 106 -28.61 -31.53 19.85
C PRO A 106 -29.33 -30.25 19.41
N ALA A 107 -29.40 -30.06 18.11
CA ALA A 107 -30.08 -28.95 17.47
C ALA A 107 -31.62 -29.02 17.66
N ARG A 108 -32.23 -27.91 18.08
CA ARG A 108 -33.68 -27.68 18.05
C ARG A 108 -34.09 -27.25 16.64
N SER A 109 -35.06 -28.00 16.08
CA SER A 109 -35.76 -27.71 14.82
C SER A 109 -36.69 -26.49 14.98
N VAL A 110 -36.61 -25.52 14.05
CA VAL A 110 -37.57 -24.44 13.89
C VAL A 110 -38.37 -24.67 12.60
N PRO A 111 -39.68 -24.38 12.59
CA PRO A 111 -40.57 -24.75 11.45
C PRO A 111 -40.33 -23.86 10.22
N ALA A 112 -40.50 -24.51 9.03
CA ALA A 112 -40.36 -23.88 7.71
C ALA A 112 -41.51 -22.92 7.40
N ALA A 113 -41.16 -21.75 6.82
CA ALA A 113 -42.10 -20.85 6.18
C ALA A 113 -42.33 -21.24 4.71
N PRO A 114 -43.52 -20.93 4.12
CA PRO A 114 -43.89 -21.43 2.81
C PRO A 114 -43.14 -20.82 1.64
N PRO A 115 -43.03 -21.53 0.49
CA PRO A 115 -42.19 -21.11 -0.63
C PRO A 115 -42.86 -20.00 -1.45
N VAL A 116 -42.08 -18.95 -1.71
CA VAL A 116 -42.39 -17.95 -2.74
C VAL A 116 -41.89 -18.49 -4.07
N ALA A 117 -42.75 -18.46 -5.08
CA ALA A 117 -42.47 -18.96 -6.42
C ALA A 117 -41.28 -18.20 -7.06
N ALA A 118 -40.18 -18.91 -7.28
CA ALA A 118 -39.08 -18.44 -8.08
C ALA A 118 -39.36 -18.69 -9.55
N ALA A 119 -39.34 -17.62 -10.35
CA ALA A 119 -39.37 -17.70 -11.80
C ALA A 119 -38.14 -18.49 -12.29
N SER A 120 -38.40 -19.54 -13.05
CA SER A 120 -37.40 -20.39 -13.69
C SER A 120 -36.59 -19.59 -14.70
N LEU A 121 -35.34 -19.28 -14.38
CA LEU A 121 -34.32 -19.01 -15.38
C LEU A 121 -33.68 -20.36 -15.73
N ALA A 122 -33.80 -20.74 -16.97
CA ALA A 122 -33.21 -21.95 -17.52
C ALA A 122 -31.70 -22.00 -17.26
N PRO A 123 -31.14 -23.18 -16.94
CA PRO A 123 -29.71 -23.32 -16.75
C PRO A 123 -29.01 -23.14 -18.10
N ALA A 124 -28.13 -22.15 -18.17
CA ALA A 124 -27.11 -22.07 -19.23
C ALA A 124 -26.28 -23.35 -19.12
N THR A 125 -26.33 -24.16 -20.14
CA THR A 125 -25.49 -25.35 -20.32
C THR A 125 -24.03 -24.96 -20.12
N GLN A 126 -23.41 -25.51 -19.08
CA GLN A 126 -21.95 -25.58 -18.95
C GLN A 126 -21.45 -26.47 -20.09
N ASP A 127 -21.09 -25.82 -21.19
CA ASP A 127 -20.39 -26.47 -22.28
C ASP A 127 -18.96 -26.83 -21.80
N SER A 128 -18.67 -28.10 -21.87
CA SER A 128 -17.42 -28.73 -21.46
C SER A 128 -16.24 -27.98 -22.07
N LEU A 129 -15.30 -27.50 -21.23
CA LEU A 129 -14.01 -26.95 -21.61
C LEU A 129 -13.12 -28.05 -22.24
N LEU A 130 -13.44 -28.46 -23.45
CA LEU A 130 -12.41 -28.96 -24.36
C LEU A 130 -11.59 -27.74 -24.81
N PRO A 131 -10.25 -27.81 -24.87
CA PRO A 131 -9.43 -26.69 -25.32
C PRO A 131 -9.92 -26.27 -26.70
N ALA A 132 -10.41 -25.04 -26.82
CA ALA A 132 -10.90 -24.49 -28.06
C ALA A 132 -9.83 -24.67 -29.14
N ARG A 133 -10.16 -25.44 -30.18
CA ARG A 133 -9.23 -25.77 -31.26
C ARG A 133 -8.86 -24.47 -31.98
N VAL A 134 -7.67 -23.97 -31.67
CA VAL A 134 -7.15 -22.72 -32.25
C VAL A 134 -7.11 -22.88 -33.77
N MET A 135 -7.95 -22.12 -34.48
CA MET A 135 -8.03 -22.11 -35.93
C MET A 135 -7.01 -21.13 -36.50
N ALA A 136 -5.91 -21.61 -37.04
CA ALA A 136 -4.88 -20.83 -37.71
C ALA A 136 -4.31 -21.60 -38.88
N SER A 137 -3.89 -20.89 -39.93
CA SER A 137 -3.20 -21.53 -41.08
C SER A 137 -1.80 -22.07 -40.69
N PRO A 138 -1.23 -23.02 -41.43
CA PRO A 138 0.15 -23.51 -41.18
C PRO A 138 1.19 -22.38 -41.24
N ALA A 139 0.99 -21.38 -42.08
CA ALA A 139 1.86 -20.21 -42.17
C ALA A 139 1.73 -19.34 -40.92
N THR A 140 0.52 -19.06 -40.47
CA THR A 140 0.22 -18.28 -39.25
C THR A 140 0.81 -18.97 -38.01
N ARG A 141 0.71 -20.32 -37.92
CA ARG A 141 1.29 -21.09 -36.80
C ARG A 141 2.81 -21.01 -36.76
N ARG A 142 3.46 -21.12 -37.95
CA ARG A 142 4.90 -20.99 -38.07
C ARG A 142 5.38 -19.61 -37.65
N ARG A 143 4.71 -18.57 -38.17
CA ARG A 143 5.00 -17.18 -37.82
C ARG A 143 4.82 -16.91 -36.32
N ALA A 144 3.75 -17.40 -35.70
CA ALA A 144 3.53 -17.28 -34.26
C ALA A 144 4.64 -17.95 -33.44
N SER A 145 5.11 -19.13 -33.88
CA SER A 145 6.23 -19.82 -33.24
C SER A 145 7.57 -19.07 -33.39
N GLU A 146 7.84 -18.48 -34.56
CA GLU A 146 9.02 -17.64 -34.79
C GLU A 146 9.10 -16.42 -33.89
N ILE A 147 7.93 -15.78 -33.59
CA ILE A 147 7.84 -14.59 -32.75
C ILE A 147 7.51 -14.91 -31.28
N GLY A 148 7.44 -16.20 -30.91
CA GLY A 148 7.18 -16.64 -29.53
C GLY A 148 5.77 -16.37 -29.02
N LEU A 149 4.78 -16.22 -29.92
CA LEU A 149 3.39 -15.83 -29.57
C LEU A 149 2.51 -17.08 -29.37
N ASP A 150 1.85 -17.17 -28.21
CA ASP A 150 0.87 -18.22 -27.93
C ASP A 150 -0.47 -17.94 -28.63
N LEU A 151 -0.78 -18.74 -29.64
CA LEU A 151 -2.02 -18.62 -30.41
C LEU A 151 -3.30 -18.79 -29.59
N ALA A 152 -3.24 -19.45 -28.44
CA ALA A 152 -4.40 -19.60 -27.55
C ALA A 152 -4.84 -18.26 -26.95
N ARG A 153 -3.96 -17.27 -26.95
CA ARG A 153 -4.19 -15.90 -26.42
C ARG A 153 -4.55 -14.89 -27.50
N VAL A 154 -4.55 -15.29 -28.76
CA VAL A 154 -4.82 -14.40 -29.90
C VAL A 154 -6.28 -14.56 -30.34
N GLN A 155 -7.04 -13.47 -30.36
CA GLN A 155 -8.39 -13.47 -30.90
C GLN A 155 -8.35 -13.40 -32.43
N GLY A 156 -8.83 -14.46 -33.11
CA GLY A 156 -8.88 -14.51 -34.55
C GLY A 156 -9.99 -13.64 -35.13
N THR A 157 -9.66 -12.78 -36.11
CA THR A 157 -10.63 -11.90 -36.82
C THR A 157 -10.98 -12.43 -38.22
N GLY A 158 -10.38 -13.53 -38.68
CA GLY A 158 -10.68 -14.16 -39.96
C GLY A 158 -11.99 -14.95 -39.95
N PRO A 159 -12.42 -15.46 -41.12
CA PRO A 159 -13.67 -16.21 -41.27
C PRO A 159 -13.75 -17.41 -40.31
N GLY A 160 -14.86 -17.49 -39.56
CA GLY A 160 -15.09 -18.53 -38.56
C GLY A 160 -14.19 -18.42 -37.31
N GLY A 161 -13.67 -17.21 -36.99
CA GLY A 161 -12.78 -17.01 -35.83
C GLY A 161 -11.33 -17.48 -36.08
N ARG A 162 -10.90 -17.63 -37.35
CA ARG A 162 -9.55 -18.03 -37.71
C ARG A 162 -8.56 -16.90 -37.43
N ILE A 163 -7.44 -17.23 -36.81
CA ILE A 163 -6.33 -16.30 -36.62
C ILE A 163 -5.62 -16.07 -37.96
N VAL A 164 -5.56 -14.82 -38.38
CA VAL A 164 -4.85 -14.35 -39.57
C VAL A 164 -3.55 -13.63 -39.19
N GLU A 165 -2.68 -13.36 -40.16
CA GLU A 165 -1.37 -12.75 -39.91
C GLU A 165 -1.47 -11.36 -39.27
N ALA A 166 -2.46 -10.55 -39.67
CA ALA A 166 -2.76 -9.26 -39.07
C ALA A 166 -3.14 -9.35 -37.56
N ASP A 167 -3.64 -10.48 -37.11
CA ASP A 167 -3.93 -10.71 -35.69
C ASP A 167 -2.64 -10.95 -34.90
N LEU A 168 -1.66 -11.62 -35.50
CA LEU A 168 -0.34 -11.80 -34.91
C LEU A 168 0.39 -10.48 -34.76
N GLU A 169 0.37 -9.63 -35.82
CA GLU A 169 0.96 -8.28 -35.77
C GLU A 169 0.30 -7.43 -34.69
N ARG A 170 -1.03 -7.48 -34.58
CA ARG A 170 -1.79 -6.77 -33.54
C ARG A 170 -1.46 -7.28 -32.15
N ALA A 171 -1.31 -8.60 -31.98
CA ALA A 171 -0.95 -9.21 -30.71
C ALA A 171 0.53 -8.95 -30.33
N GLN A 172 1.42 -8.84 -31.34
CA GLN A 172 2.83 -8.54 -31.11
C GLN A 172 3.08 -7.06 -30.76
N HIS A 173 2.33 -6.15 -31.39
CA HIS A 173 2.53 -4.69 -31.22
C HIS A 173 1.53 -4.07 -30.23
N GLY A 174 0.58 -4.86 -29.70
CA GLY A 174 -0.51 -4.37 -28.87
C GLY A 174 -1.50 -3.48 -29.65
N THR A 175 -2.49 -2.93 -28.96
CA THR A 175 -3.35 -1.90 -29.56
C THR A 175 -2.55 -0.61 -29.66
N PRO A 176 -2.42 0.00 -30.84
CA PRO A 176 -1.66 1.25 -30.99
C PRO A 176 -2.13 2.31 -29.99
N GLY A 177 -1.20 2.86 -29.22
CA GLY A 177 -1.49 3.88 -28.21
C GLY A 177 -1.92 3.34 -26.83
N ILE A 178 -1.96 2.01 -26.62
CA ILE A 178 -2.20 1.39 -25.31
C ILE A 178 -0.92 0.72 -24.82
N THR A 179 -0.49 1.10 -23.62
CA THR A 179 0.62 0.43 -22.92
C THR A 179 0.04 -0.37 -21.76
N GLU A 180 0.23 -1.67 -21.77
CA GLU A 180 -0.13 -2.53 -20.64
C GLU A 180 0.98 -2.51 -19.60
N ILE A 181 0.62 -2.10 -18.37
CA ILE A 181 1.53 -2.06 -17.24
C ILE A 181 1.02 -3.05 -16.18
N PRO A 182 1.72 -4.16 -15.92
CA PRO A 182 1.35 -5.09 -14.87
C PRO A 182 1.36 -4.42 -13.49
N VAL A 183 0.32 -4.68 -12.69
CA VAL A 183 0.25 -4.21 -11.30
C VAL A 183 0.80 -5.29 -10.39
N ILE A 184 2.09 -5.22 -10.09
CA ILE A 184 2.86 -6.21 -9.33
C ILE A 184 3.57 -5.56 -8.14
N GLY A 185 4.09 -6.37 -7.20
CA GLY A 185 4.90 -5.95 -6.08
C GLY A 185 4.20 -4.94 -5.16
N VAL A 186 4.95 -3.96 -4.68
CA VAL A 186 4.47 -2.92 -3.74
C VAL A 186 3.21 -2.23 -4.26
N ARG A 187 3.10 -1.97 -5.57
CA ARG A 187 1.93 -1.31 -6.16
C ARG A 187 0.67 -2.17 -6.07
N ARG A 188 0.80 -3.50 -6.20
CA ARG A 188 -0.31 -4.44 -5.99
C ARG A 188 -0.78 -4.44 -4.53
N VAL A 189 0.16 -4.46 -3.58
CA VAL A 189 -0.15 -4.39 -2.15
C VAL A 189 -0.87 -3.08 -1.79
N ILE A 190 -0.40 -1.94 -2.32
CA ILE A 190 -1.06 -0.64 -2.12
C ILE A 190 -2.47 -0.66 -2.69
N ALA A 191 -2.66 -1.14 -3.93
CA ALA A 191 -3.97 -1.23 -4.58
C ALA A 191 -4.95 -2.06 -3.75
N GLN A 192 -4.50 -3.22 -3.24
CA GLN A 192 -5.31 -4.09 -2.38
C GLN A 192 -5.68 -3.38 -1.07
N ARG A 193 -4.71 -2.82 -0.34
CA ARG A 193 -4.95 -2.12 0.93
C ARG A 193 -5.90 -0.94 0.79
N MET A 194 -5.78 -0.14 -0.28
CA MET A 194 -6.67 0.99 -0.53
C MET A 194 -8.09 0.52 -0.87
N SER A 195 -8.22 -0.53 -1.69
CA SER A 195 -9.51 -1.14 -2.01
C SER A 195 -10.19 -1.70 -0.77
N ASP A 196 -9.45 -2.42 0.08
CA ASP A 196 -9.98 -3.01 1.31
C ASP A 196 -10.38 -1.93 2.32
N SER A 197 -9.55 -0.88 2.50
CA SER A 197 -9.88 0.25 3.36
C SER A 197 -11.18 0.93 2.90
N LYS A 198 -11.30 1.21 1.59
CA LYS A 198 -12.50 1.89 1.06
C LYS A 198 -13.75 1.02 1.09
N ARG A 199 -13.61 -0.29 0.93
CA ARG A 199 -14.72 -1.25 0.98
C ARG A 199 -15.22 -1.51 2.39
N ASN A 200 -14.29 -1.63 3.36
CA ASN A 200 -14.60 -2.11 4.70
C ASN A 200 -14.91 -0.98 5.70
N ALA A 201 -14.50 0.26 5.42
CA ALA A 201 -14.80 1.41 6.25
C ALA A 201 -15.77 2.36 5.52
N PRO A 202 -16.95 2.65 6.08
CA PRO A 202 -17.85 3.67 5.55
C PRO A 202 -17.26 5.06 5.81
N HIS A 203 -16.46 5.53 4.86
CA HIS A 203 -15.83 6.84 4.94
C HIS A 203 -16.87 7.96 4.83
N PHE A 204 -16.81 8.91 5.73
CA PHE A 204 -17.41 10.22 5.50
C PHE A 204 -16.33 11.30 5.61
N ALA A 205 -16.52 12.40 4.88
CA ALA A 205 -15.58 13.51 4.86
C ALA A 205 -16.17 14.73 5.58
N TYR A 206 -15.31 15.43 6.34
CA TYR A 206 -15.60 16.72 6.92
C TYR A 206 -14.51 17.70 6.49
N VAL A 207 -14.93 18.83 5.91
CA VAL A 207 -14.02 19.87 5.40
C VAL A 207 -14.29 21.17 6.11
N GLU A 208 -13.22 21.84 6.56
CA GLU A 208 -13.30 23.10 7.29
C GLU A 208 -12.26 24.09 6.78
N GLU A 209 -12.66 25.34 6.62
CA GLU A 209 -11.75 26.44 6.33
C GLU A 209 -11.07 26.92 7.62
N VAL A 210 -9.75 27.14 7.54
CA VAL A 210 -8.91 27.60 8.66
C VAL A 210 -8.11 28.80 8.21
N ASP A 211 -8.15 29.86 8.99
CA ASP A 211 -7.32 31.04 8.79
C ASP A 211 -5.93 30.83 9.37
N VAL A 212 -4.95 30.65 8.50
CA VAL A 212 -3.56 30.40 8.90
C VAL A 212 -2.67 31.66 8.82
N THR A 213 -3.28 32.85 8.76
CA THR A 213 -2.52 34.11 8.63
C THR A 213 -1.58 34.32 9.80
N ASP A 214 -2.08 34.15 11.03
CA ASP A 214 -1.28 34.36 12.23
C ASP A 214 -0.25 33.26 12.46
N LEU A 215 -0.59 32.01 12.07
CA LEU A 215 0.37 30.91 12.05
C LEU A 215 1.48 31.16 11.02
N GLU A 216 1.17 31.69 9.83
CA GLU A 216 2.17 32.03 8.83
C GLU A 216 3.09 33.15 9.31
N ALA A 217 2.53 34.19 9.95
CA ALA A 217 3.31 35.26 10.55
C ALA A 217 4.28 34.74 11.64
N LEU A 218 3.80 33.86 12.53
CA LEU A 218 4.64 33.21 13.54
C LEU A 218 5.74 32.38 12.88
N ARG A 219 5.37 31.50 11.92
CA ARG A 219 6.31 30.66 11.18
C ARG A 219 7.38 31.50 10.48
N GLY A 220 6.98 32.61 9.87
CA GLY A 220 7.89 33.56 9.21
C GLY A 220 8.93 34.15 10.16
N ARG A 221 8.49 34.61 11.35
CA ARG A 221 9.40 35.13 12.40
C ARG A 221 10.40 34.06 12.86
N LEU A 222 9.90 32.87 13.21
CA LEU A 222 10.73 31.76 13.65
C LEU A 222 11.73 31.33 12.58
N ASN A 223 11.32 31.28 11.32
CA ASN A 223 12.22 30.93 10.22
C ASN A 223 13.29 31.99 9.95
N THR A 224 12.99 33.26 10.15
CA THR A 224 13.99 34.35 10.06
C THR A 224 15.06 34.17 11.13
N ALA A 225 14.67 33.90 12.37
CA ALA A 225 15.60 33.66 13.47
C ALA A 225 16.44 32.38 13.22
N ARG A 226 15.83 31.30 12.76
CA ARG A 226 16.52 30.03 12.45
C ARG A 226 17.51 30.15 11.31
N LYS A 227 17.18 30.91 10.27
CA LYS A 227 18.12 31.18 9.17
C LYS A 227 19.38 31.87 9.66
N ALA A 228 19.29 32.80 10.62
CA ALA A 228 20.42 33.47 11.21
C ALA A 228 21.35 32.50 11.99
N SER A 229 20.77 31.42 12.59
CA SER A 229 21.51 30.40 13.34
C SER A 229 21.92 29.18 12.51
N GLY A 230 21.63 29.17 11.18
CA GLY A 230 21.92 28.01 10.31
C GLY A 230 20.94 26.85 10.48
N GLY A 231 19.82 27.06 11.17
CA GLY A 231 18.80 26.04 11.40
C GLY A 231 17.88 25.81 10.21
N GLU A 232 17.24 24.65 10.18
CA GLU A 232 16.28 24.28 9.12
C GLU A 232 14.95 25.02 9.27
N ALA A 233 14.34 25.39 8.14
CA ALA A 233 13.07 26.11 8.13
C ALA A 233 11.89 25.21 8.54
N PHE A 234 11.02 25.75 9.38
CA PHE A 234 9.73 25.14 9.70
C PHE A 234 8.78 25.15 8.51
N THR A 235 8.11 24.02 8.27
CA THR A 235 6.92 23.93 7.42
C THR A 235 5.65 24.08 8.27
N TYR A 236 4.46 23.95 7.67
CA TYR A 236 3.19 23.89 8.44
C TYR A 236 3.04 22.59 9.25
N LEU A 237 3.61 21.48 8.75
CA LEU A 237 3.40 20.15 9.31
C LEU A 237 3.69 20.02 10.81
N PRO A 238 4.83 20.49 11.35
CA PRO A 238 5.13 20.40 12.77
C PRO A 238 4.13 21.15 13.65
N PHE A 239 3.66 22.33 13.20
CA PHE A 239 2.65 23.11 13.92
C PHE A 239 1.30 22.39 13.96
N ILE A 240 0.84 21.89 12.80
CA ILE A 240 -0.44 21.18 12.71
C ILE A 240 -0.35 19.85 13.45
N ALA A 241 0.77 19.13 13.40
CA ALA A 241 0.99 17.90 14.15
C ALA A 241 0.86 18.12 15.66
N ARG A 242 1.47 19.19 16.18
CA ARG A 242 1.39 19.55 17.60
C ARG A 242 -0.02 19.98 18.00
N ALA A 243 -0.67 20.80 17.17
CA ALA A 243 -2.05 21.23 17.37
C ALA A 243 -3.02 20.04 17.37
N LEU A 244 -2.84 19.08 16.44
CA LEU A 244 -3.63 17.86 16.35
C LEU A 244 -3.44 16.97 17.59
N ALA A 245 -2.21 16.75 18.04
CA ALA A 245 -1.95 15.97 19.23
C ALA A 245 -2.61 16.58 20.48
N ALA A 246 -2.62 17.92 20.60
CA ALA A 246 -3.32 18.62 21.68
C ALA A 246 -4.85 18.54 21.54
N ALA A 247 -5.40 18.58 20.32
CA ALA A 247 -6.83 18.45 20.09
C ALA A 247 -7.33 17.03 20.41
N ILE A 248 -6.62 16.00 19.98
CA ILE A 248 -6.97 14.58 20.18
C ILE A 248 -7.16 14.22 21.65
N ALA A 249 -6.49 14.90 22.57
CA ALA A 249 -6.67 14.67 24.01
C ALA A 249 -8.14 14.78 24.48
N GLY A 250 -8.94 15.62 23.81
CA GLY A 250 -10.39 15.75 24.04
C GLY A 250 -11.25 14.78 23.21
N PHE A 251 -10.67 14.11 22.21
CA PHE A 251 -11.38 13.26 21.26
C PHE A 251 -10.66 11.92 21.04
N PRO A 252 -10.47 11.10 22.10
CA PRO A 252 -9.66 9.89 22.02
C PRO A 252 -10.24 8.82 21.08
N GLN A 253 -11.54 8.87 20.76
CA GLN A 253 -12.18 7.98 19.78
C GLN A 253 -11.65 8.17 18.36
N CYS A 254 -11.10 9.35 18.03
CA CYS A 254 -10.50 9.62 16.73
C CYS A 254 -9.03 9.14 16.62
N ASN A 255 -8.40 8.76 17.74
CA ASN A 255 -7.04 8.21 17.80
C ASN A 255 -7.10 6.72 18.10
N ALA A 256 -7.67 5.95 17.17
CA ALA A 256 -8.02 4.55 17.42
C ALA A 256 -7.78 3.66 16.20
N HIS A 257 -7.65 2.36 16.45
CA HIS A 257 -7.63 1.30 15.46
C HIS A 257 -8.86 0.40 15.60
N TYR A 258 -9.45 0.02 14.50
CA TYR A 258 -10.48 -1.02 14.52
C TYR A 258 -9.88 -2.38 14.19
N ASP A 259 -9.94 -3.29 15.15
CA ASP A 259 -9.60 -4.70 14.97
C ASP A 259 -10.86 -5.48 14.57
N ALA A 260 -10.99 -5.73 13.26
CA ALA A 260 -12.16 -6.41 12.70
C ALA A 260 -12.24 -7.89 13.11
N ALA A 261 -11.08 -8.55 13.36
CA ALA A 261 -11.04 -9.96 13.75
C ALA A 261 -11.61 -10.18 15.16
N ARG A 262 -11.36 -9.23 16.06
CA ARG A 262 -11.87 -9.27 17.44
C ARG A 262 -13.13 -8.41 17.64
N ASN A 263 -13.54 -7.64 16.63
CA ASN A 263 -14.62 -6.67 16.69
C ASN A 263 -14.46 -5.67 17.86
N VAL A 264 -13.26 -5.09 18.00
CA VAL A 264 -12.95 -4.13 19.07
C VAL A 264 -12.32 -2.86 18.52
N LEU A 265 -12.63 -1.72 19.12
CA LEU A 265 -11.99 -0.43 18.89
C LEU A 265 -10.89 -0.22 19.93
N LEU A 266 -9.65 -0.14 19.47
CA LEU A 266 -8.47 0.09 20.29
C LEU A 266 -8.14 1.57 20.31
N ARG A 267 -8.48 2.28 21.38
CA ARG A 267 -8.10 3.68 21.56
C ARG A 267 -6.68 3.78 22.09
N HIS A 268 -5.87 4.62 21.44
CA HIS A 268 -4.47 4.83 21.81
C HIS A 268 -4.32 6.10 22.65
N ALA A 269 -3.61 6.02 23.78
CA ALA A 269 -3.31 7.18 24.61
C ALA A 269 -2.20 8.04 23.99
N ALA A 270 -1.21 7.42 23.36
CA ALA A 270 -0.15 8.11 22.62
C ALA A 270 -0.61 8.43 21.19
N VAL A 271 -0.17 9.58 20.66
CA VAL A 271 -0.40 9.95 19.26
C VAL A 271 0.83 9.61 18.44
N HIS A 272 0.70 8.56 17.64
CA HIS A 272 1.71 8.13 16.66
C HIS A 272 1.24 8.58 15.28
N LEU A 273 1.90 9.60 14.74
CA LEU A 273 1.41 10.31 13.56
C LEU A 273 2.00 9.73 12.28
N GLY A 274 1.16 9.15 11.44
CA GLY A 274 1.51 8.79 10.07
C GLY A 274 1.62 10.04 9.19
N ILE A 275 2.67 10.12 8.37
CA ILE A 275 2.87 11.22 7.42
C ILE A 275 2.82 10.63 6.00
N ALA A 276 1.71 10.84 5.30
CA ALA A 276 1.58 10.36 3.92
C ALA A 276 2.67 10.98 3.03
N THR A 277 3.54 10.14 2.49
CA THR A 277 4.74 10.55 1.77
C THR A 277 4.80 9.88 0.40
N GLN A 278 4.86 10.69 -0.66
CA GLN A 278 5.09 10.20 -2.02
C GLN A 278 6.53 9.71 -2.16
N THR A 279 6.68 8.49 -2.69
CA THR A 279 7.97 7.87 -3.00
C THR A 279 7.97 7.36 -4.45
N PRO A 280 9.14 7.02 -5.03
CA PRO A 280 9.20 6.43 -6.38
C PRO A 280 8.33 5.16 -6.52
N ASP A 281 8.26 4.33 -5.48
CA ASP A 281 7.52 3.06 -5.49
C ASP A 281 6.01 3.25 -5.23
N GLY A 282 5.57 4.45 -4.84
CA GLY A 282 4.19 4.77 -4.47
C GLY A 282 4.07 5.50 -3.14
N LEU A 283 2.87 5.53 -2.58
CA LEU A 283 2.60 6.21 -1.31
C LEU A 283 3.03 5.33 -0.13
N LYS A 284 3.89 5.86 0.74
CA LYS A 284 4.27 5.25 2.02
C LYS A 284 3.88 6.17 3.18
N VAL A 285 3.65 5.61 4.36
CA VAL A 285 3.23 6.36 5.55
C VAL A 285 4.23 6.12 6.69
N PRO A 286 5.38 6.84 6.69
CA PRO A 286 6.28 6.82 7.83
C PRO A 286 5.64 7.44 9.07
N VAL A 287 6.10 7.01 10.25
CA VAL A 287 5.45 7.29 11.54
C VAL A 287 6.36 8.10 12.45
N VAL A 288 5.86 9.23 12.92
CA VAL A 288 6.45 10.02 14.01
C VAL A 288 5.82 9.57 15.32
N ARG A 289 6.62 9.00 16.21
CA ARG A 289 6.17 8.46 17.50
C ARG A 289 6.00 9.57 18.55
N ASP A 290 5.00 9.41 19.42
CA ASP A 290 4.77 10.23 20.62
C ASP A 290 4.77 11.75 20.37
N VAL A 291 4.02 12.21 19.36
CA VAL A 291 3.96 13.61 18.94
C VAL A 291 3.66 14.57 20.09
N ALA A 292 2.82 14.15 21.04
CA ALA A 292 2.44 14.98 22.19
C ALA A 292 3.61 15.33 23.12
N ARG A 293 4.69 14.53 23.13
CA ARG A 293 5.88 14.71 23.99
C ARG A 293 7.00 15.46 23.31
N ARG A 294 6.89 15.72 22.00
CA ARG A 294 7.93 16.35 21.21
C ARG A 294 7.74 17.86 21.15
N ASP A 295 8.81 18.62 21.22
CA ASP A 295 8.78 20.05 20.90
C ASP A 295 8.74 20.30 19.39
N LEU A 296 8.70 21.56 18.98
CA LEU A 296 8.57 21.92 17.57
C LEU A 296 9.83 21.61 16.75
N ASP A 297 11.00 21.75 17.37
CA ASP A 297 12.29 21.47 16.74
C ASP A 297 12.51 19.99 16.52
N ASP A 298 12.23 19.19 17.54
CA ASP A 298 12.29 17.73 17.47
C ASP A 298 11.26 17.19 16.46
N LEU A 299 10.01 17.71 16.45
CA LEU A 299 9.02 17.35 15.45
C LEU A 299 9.47 17.65 14.03
N THR A 300 10.08 18.83 13.81
CA THR A 300 10.55 19.23 12.48
C THR A 300 11.65 18.29 11.99
N THR A 301 12.61 18.00 12.85
CA THR A 301 13.73 17.10 12.56
C THR A 301 13.24 15.69 12.30
N GLU A 302 12.36 15.18 13.15
CA GLU A 302 11.87 13.80 13.04
C GLU A 302 10.93 13.60 11.84
N ILE A 303 9.99 14.53 11.58
CA ILE A 303 9.14 14.48 10.38
C ILE A 303 10.01 14.41 9.11
N ARG A 304 11.06 15.25 9.04
CA ARG A 304 11.96 15.26 7.91
C ARG A 304 12.74 13.96 7.80
N ARG A 305 13.29 13.48 8.91
CA ARG A 305 14.08 12.24 8.96
C ARG A 305 13.26 11.05 8.43
N VAL A 306 12.04 10.84 8.97
CA VAL A 306 11.22 9.68 8.58
C VAL A 306 10.71 9.79 7.15
N THR A 307 10.34 11.00 6.69
CA THR A 307 9.87 11.21 5.32
C THR A 307 10.98 11.03 4.30
N GLU A 308 12.21 11.48 4.60
CA GLU A 308 13.38 11.31 3.75
C GLU A 308 13.83 9.83 3.72
N ALA A 309 13.83 9.15 4.85
CA ALA A 309 14.08 7.71 4.91
C ALA A 309 13.09 6.93 4.03
N ALA A 310 11.79 7.31 4.06
CA ALA A 310 10.78 6.69 3.21
C ALA A 310 11.01 6.94 1.72
N ARG A 311 11.37 8.20 1.33
CA ARG A 311 11.64 8.56 -0.08
C ARG A 311 12.86 7.86 -0.64
N SER A 312 13.91 7.73 0.16
CA SER A 312 15.17 7.08 -0.23
C SER A 312 15.16 5.55 -0.08
N GLY A 313 14.02 4.95 0.30
CA GLY A 313 13.91 3.50 0.49
C GLY A 313 14.64 2.95 1.72
N ARG A 314 15.16 3.82 2.60
CA ARG A 314 15.92 3.43 3.81
C ARG A 314 15.08 3.34 5.09
N ALA A 315 13.77 3.61 4.98
CA ALA A 315 12.88 3.49 6.13
C ALA A 315 12.79 2.04 6.60
N ARG A 316 12.99 1.82 7.90
CA ARG A 316 12.81 0.51 8.53
C ARG A 316 11.34 0.18 8.63
N ARG A 317 11.01 -1.10 8.73
CA ARG A 317 9.63 -1.59 8.83
C ARG A 317 8.87 -0.98 10.00
N GLU A 318 9.52 -0.86 11.16
CA GLU A 318 8.93 -0.27 12.36
C GLU A 318 8.59 1.23 12.17
N GLU A 319 9.28 1.89 11.24
CA GLU A 319 9.01 3.29 10.89
C GLU A 319 7.86 3.47 9.91
N LEU A 320 7.41 2.40 9.26
CA LEU A 320 6.29 2.38 8.30
C LEU A 320 5.01 1.75 8.87
N SER A 321 4.95 1.52 10.17
CA SER A 321 3.83 0.83 10.82
C SER A 321 3.49 1.42 12.18
N GLY A 322 2.22 1.24 12.62
CA GLY A 322 1.74 1.60 13.96
C GLY A 322 1.48 3.10 14.15
N SER A 323 1.15 3.83 13.09
CA SER A 323 0.49 5.13 13.20
C SER A 323 -0.91 4.97 13.76
N THR A 324 -1.36 5.92 14.55
CA THR A 324 -2.70 5.90 15.19
C THR A 324 -3.68 6.87 14.53
N ILE A 325 -3.14 7.85 13.81
CA ILE A 325 -3.84 8.80 12.94
C ILE A 325 -2.85 9.30 11.88
N THR A 326 -3.33 9.59 10.68
CA THR A 326 -2.47 10.02 9.56
C THR A 326 -2.73 11.47 9.15
N LEU A 327 -1.65 12.23 8.88
CA LEU A 327 -1.69 13.49 8.13
C LEU A 327 -1.30 13.25 6.68
N THR A 328 -2.07 13.81 5.75
CA THR A 328 -1.73 13.81 4.32
C THR A 328 -1.66 15.23 3.78
N SER A 329 -0.59 15.55 3.06
CA SER A 329 -0.40 16.87 2.47
C SER A 329 0.36 16.76 1.15
N LEU A 330 -0.14 17.45 0.14
CA LEU A 330 0.54 17.63 -1.15
C LEU A 330 1.32 18.94 -1.22
N GLY A 331 1.42 19.68 -0.10
CA GLY A 331 2.12 20.96 -0.03
C GLY A 331 1.58 21.95 -1.06
N LYS A 332 2.48 22.55 -1.86
CA LYS A 332 2.11 23.54 -2.89
C LYS A 332 1.27 22.97 -4.03
N LEU A 333 1.33 21.66 -4.28
CA LEU A 333 0.51 20.96 -5.28
C LEU A 333 -0.90 20.65 -4.77
N GLY A 334 -1.14 20.80 -3.46
CA GLY A 334 -2.42 20.52 -2.85
C GLY A 334 -3.56 21.34 -3.47
N GLY A 335 -4.71 20.68 -3.64
CA GLY A 335 -5.94 21.33 -4.09
C GLY A 335 -6.60 22.17 -2.99
N ILE A 336 -7.83 22.63 -3.27
CA ILE A 336 -8.67 23.32 -2.27
C ILE A 336 -9.31 22.31 -1.32
N VAL A 337 -9.74 21.16 -1.85
CA VAL A 337 -10.43 20.09 -1.10
C VAL A 337 -9.89 18.75 -1.57
N SER A 338 -9.85 17.78 -0.67
CA SER A 338 -9.54 16.37 -0.95
C SER A 338 -10.43 15.45 -0.11
N THR A 339 -10.52 14.19 -0.49
CA THR A 339 -11.23 13.14 0.27
C THR A 339 -10.26 12.00 0.51
N PRO A 340 -9.38 12.11 1.54
CA PRO A 340 -8.36 11.11 1.78
C PRO A 340 -8.97 9.76 2.14
N ILE A 341 -8.31 8.68 1.74
CA ILE A 341 -8.67 7.31 2.13
C ILE A 341 -7.98 6.99 3.45
N LEU A 342 -8.70 6.38 4.39
CA LEU A 342 -8.17 5.96 5.68
C LEU A 342 -7.00 4.99 5.51
N ASN A 343 -5.96 5.19 6.30
CA ASN A 343 -4.84 4.26 6.41
C ASN A 343 -5.21 3.16 7.42
N ALA A 344 -5.96 2.17 6.97
CA ALA A 344 -6.43 1.09 7.83
C ALA A 344 -5.28 0.44 8.63
N PRO A 345 -5.47 0.15 9.93
CA PRO A 345 -6.72 0.10 10.71
C PRO A 345 -7.14 1.42 11.39
N GLU A 346 -6.55 2.55 11.05
CA GLU A 346 -6.88 3.86 11.61
C GLU A 346 -8.33 4.27 11.27
N VAL A 347 -8.96 5.02 12.17
CA VAL A 347 -10.34 5.51 12.00
C VAL A 347 -10.43 6.98 11.56
N ALA A 348 -9.30 7.67 11.45
CA ALA A 348 -9.24 9.07 11.05
C ALA A 348 -7.98 9.40 10.24
N ILE A 349 -8.14 10.28 9.25
CA ILE A 349 -7.06 10.86 8.47
C ILE A 349 -7.36 12.33 8.21
N ILE A 350 -6.36 13.20 8.36
CA ILE A 350 -6.49 14.64 8.17
C ILE A 350 -5.68 15.08 6.94
N GLY A 351 -6.37 15.64 5.96
CA GLY A 351 -5.76 16.23 4.77
C GLY A 351 -5.50 17.72 4.95
N ILE A 352 -4.28 18.13 4.64
CA ILE A 352 -3.85 19.53 4.67
C ILE A 352 -3.77 20.01 3.24
N ASN A 353 -4.68 20.90 2.85
CA ASN A 353 -4.71 21.49 1.53
C ASN A 353 -3.76 22.71 1.44
N LYS A 354 -3.60 23.29 0.25
CA LYS A 354 -2.74 24.47 0.11
C LYS A 354 -3.33 25.70 0.81
N ALA A 355 -2.46 26.48 1.44
CA ALA A 355 -2.82 27.80 1.93
C ALA A 355 -2.78 28.82 0.79
N VAL A 356 -3.84 29.61 0.62
CA VAL A 356 -3.97 30.63 -0.42
C VAL A 356 -4.48 31.94 0.18
N GLU A 357 -4.10 33.06 -0.39
CA GLU A 357 -4.67 34.37 -0.02
C GLU A 357 -6.07 34.48 -0.59
N ARG A 358 -7.01 34.90 0.28
CA ARG A 358 -8.42 35.12 -0.09
C ARG A 358 -8.93 36.37 0.57
N VAL A 359 -9.86 37.02 -0.11
CA VAL A 359 -10.64 38.12 0.44
C VAL A 359 -11.74 37.52 1.31
N VAL A 360 -11.74 37.87 2.59
CA VAL A 360 -12.72 37.38 3.58
C VAL A 360 -13.26 38.57 4.41
N VAL A 361 -14.39 38.34 5.06
CA VAL A 361 -14.88 39.28 6.11
C VAL A 361 -14.23 38.85 7.42
N HIS A 362 -13.45 39.73 8.04
CA HIS A 362 -12.79 39.52 9.31
C HIS A 362 -13.10 40.66 10.24
N HIS A 363 -13.71 40.38 11.38
CA HIS A 363 -14.19 41.38 12.35
C HIS A 363 -15.11 42.50 11.74
N GLY A 364 -15.90 42.11 10.73
CA GLY A 364 -16.84 43.04 10.07
C GLY A 364 -16.20 43.85 8.91
N GLU A 365 -14.92 43.71 8.65
CA GLU A 365 -14.19 44.39 7.59
C GLU A 365 -13.72 43.43 6.51
N ILE A 366 -13.52 43.92 5.28
CA ILE A 366 -12.93 43.15 4.17
C ILE A 366 -11.41 43.08 4.39
N ALA A 367 -10.88 41.89 4.50
CA ALA A 367 -9.47 41.67 4.73
C ALA A 367 -8.92 40.57 3.78
N ILE A 368 -7.62 40.66 3.42
CA ILE A 368 -6.90 39.57 2.78
C ILE A 368 -6.31 38.70 3.88
N ARG A 369 -6.74 37.43 3.91
CA ARG A 369 -6.27 36.45 4.88
C ARG A 369 -5.76 35.23 4.16
N ARG A 370 -4.86 34.48 4.79
CA ARG A 370 -4.33 33.22 4.25
C ARG A 370 -5.18 32.07 4.75
N ILE A 371 -5.97 31.50 3.87
CA ILE A 371 -6.95 30.45 4.17
C ILE A 371 -6.42 29.09 3.69
N MET A 372 -6.57 28.08 4.52
CA MET A 372 -6.27 26.69 4.25
C MET A 372 -7.48 25.83 4.57
N ASN A 373 -7.77 24.83 3.76
CA ASN A 373 -8.80 23.85 4.11
C ASN A 373 -8.15 22.64 4.76
N LEU A 374 -8.76 22.14 5.84
CA LEU A 374 -8.55 20.83 6.38
C LEU A 374 -9.61 19.90 5.83
N SER A 375 -9.18 18.89 5.08
CA SER A 375 -10.05 17.88 4.49
C SER A 375 -9.82 16.56 5.20
N SER A 376 -10.71 16.19 6.09
CA SER A 376 -10.61 14.99 6.92
C SER A 376 -11.54 13.90 6.44
N SER A 377 -11.16 12.64 6.67
CA SER A 377 -12.04 11.48 6.51
C SER A 377 -12.02 10.64 7.77
N PHE A 378 -13.17 10.07 8.09
CA PHE A 378 -13.40 9.28 9.29
C PHE A 378 -14.15 8.00 8.95
N ASP A 379 -13.95 6.96 9.77
CA ASP A 379 -14.77 5.76 9.74
C ASP A 379 -16.06 6.02 10.52
N HIS A 380 -17.18 6.14 9.80
CA HIS A 380 -18.48 6.50 10.37
C HIS A 380 -19.08 5.46 11.33
N ARG A 381 -18.45 4.29 11.44
CA ARG A 381 -18.84 3.28 12.45
C ARG A 381 -18.44 3.68 13.88
N PHE A 382 -17.41 4.53 14.02
CA PHE A 382 -16.75 4.83 15.30
C PHE A 382 -16.63 6.33 15.60
N VAL A 383 -16.68 7.15 14.55
CA VAL A 383 -16.62 8.61 14.64
C VAL A 383 -17.85 9.16 13.91
N ASP A 384 -18.77 9.77 14.65
CA ASP A 384 -19.93 10.40 14.05
C ASP A 384 -19.65 11.84 13.61
N GLY A 385 -20.67 12.48 12.98
CA GLY A 385 -20.52 13.83 12.44
C GLY A 385 -20.23 14.87 13.53
N HIS A 386 -20.77 14.69 14.73
CA HIS A 386 -20.53 15.61 15.86
C HIS A 386 -19.08 15.52 16.32
N ASP A 387 -18.58 14.32 16.57
CA ASP A 387 -17.21 14.09 17.04
C ASP A 387 -16.16 14.56 16.02
N ALA A 388 -16.40 14.28 14.74
CA ALA A 388 -15.54 14.76 13.66
C ALA A 388 -15.50 16.28 13.59
N ALA A 389 -16.64 16.93 13.59
CA ALA A 389 -16.74 18.38 13.56
C ALA A 389 -16.08 19.00 14.80
N ALA A 390 -16.36 18.49 16.00
CA ALA A 390 -15.81 18.99 17.25
C ALA A 390 -14.27 18.85 17.29
N LEU A 391 -13.70 17.70 16.85
CA LEU A 391 -12.24 17.53 16.72
C LEU A 391 -11.65 18.57 15.75
N ILE A 392 -12.25 18.74 14.57
CA ILE A 392 -11.71 19.66 13.56
C ILE A 392 -11.86 21.12 14.02
N GLN A 393 -12.95 21.50 14.68
CA GLN A 393 -13.09 22.83 15.30
C GLN A 393 -12.06 23.07 16.41
N ALA A 394 -11.79 22.07 17.25
CA ALA A 394 -10.74 22.16 18.25
C ALA A 394 -9.33 22.28 17.64
N LEU A 395 -9.07 21.61 16.51
CA LEU A 395 -7.84 21.75 15.75
C LEU A 395 -7.73 23.13 15.09
N LYS A 396 -8.82 23.59 14.45
CA LYS A 396 -8.94 24.93 13.83
C LYS A 396 -8.62 26.04 14.83
N ALA A 397 -9.29 26.05 15.98
CA ALA A 397 -9.06 27.04 17.01
C ALA A 397 -7.57 27.15 17.41
N ARG A 398 -6.88 26.02 17.53
CA ARG A 398 -5.45 25.96 17.86
C ARG A 398 -4.54 26.47 16.73
N ILE A 399 -4.93 26.26 15.49
CA ILE A 399 -4.17 26.75 14.31
C ILE A 399 -4.38 28.26 14.15
N GLU A 400 -5.60 28.76 14.37
CA GLU A 400 -5.96 30.17 14.25
C GLU A 400 -5.41 31.03 15.39
N THR A 401 -5.19 30.42 16.59
CA THR A 401 -4.56 31.08 17.75
C THR A 401 -3.25 30.39 18.14
N PRO A 402 -2.21 30.45 17.30
CA PRO A 402 -0.99 29.69 17.52
C PRO A 402 -0.21 30.11 18.79
N GLN A 403 -0.47 31.29 19.34
CA GLN A 403 0.15 31.76 20.59
C GLN A 403 -0.21 30.86 21.78
N ASP A 404 -1.40 30.25 21.78
CA ASP A 404 -1.88 29.39 22.88
C ASP A 404 -1.05 28.10 22.99
N ILE A 405 -0.48 27.65 21.90
CA ILE A 405 0.35 26.42 21.86
C ILE A 405 1.84 26.73 21.80
N PHE A 406 2.20 27.81 21.11
CA PHE A 406 3.59 28.14 20.76
C PHE A 406 4.08 29.44 21.40
N GLY A 407 3.32 30.04 22.31
CA GLY A 407 3.65 31.33 22.94
C GLY A 407 4.98 31.36 23.69
N GLY A 408 5.47 30.21 24.16
CA GLY A 408 6.80 30.07 24.75
C GLY A 408 7.99 30.17 23.76
N LEU A 409 7.72 30.19 22.46
CA LEU A 409 8.73 30.27 21.39
C LEU A 409 8.94 31.72 20.89
N THR A 410 8.32 32.71 21.53
CA THR A 410 8.33 34.11 21.06
C THR A 410 9.44 34.97 21.69
N THR A 411 10.38 34.38 22.41
CA THR A 411 11.54 35.13 22.99
C THR A 411 12.83 34.77 22.28
#